data_9195869e8ddc8f0d3e4d69d3585ec0dd
#
_entry.id   9195869e8ddc8f0d3e4d69d3585ec0dd
#
_cell.length_a   1.000
_cell.length_b   1.000
_cell.length_c   1.000
_cell.angle_alpha   90.00
_cell.angle_beta   90.00
_cell.angle_gamma   90.00
#
_symmetry.space_group_name_H-M   'P 1'
#
loop_
_entity.id
_entity.type
_entity.pdbx_description
1 polymer ?
#
loop_
_entity_poly.entity_id
_entity_poly.type
_entity_poly.pdbx_seq_one_letter_code
_entity_poly.pdbx_strand_id
1 'polypeptide(L)'
;MMDNFLAYDNLLYSLYTAIDFEDLKGKLLCHLEELIPHQYSSILLIDPNYSRKGGSLKVSEFFCKPSEFMEAEKTYMEKYPEAMNRRLNISRETVSVRESSLMPEAERLHSKVYQECYRRFDIYDTLQLSIASGDDL
;
A
#
# COMPACT_ATOMS: atom_id res chain seq x y z
N MET A 1 25.20 1.13 -4.84
CA MET A 1 24.07 0.54 -4.08
C MET A 1 24.27 0.85 -2.61
N MET A 2 23.24 1.34 -1.94
CA MET A 2 23.30 1.63 -0.52
C MET A 2 23.40 0.35 0.29
N ASP A 3 24.24 0.35 1.34
CA ASP A 3 24.29 -0.72 2.30
C ASP A 3 22.93 -0.88 2.98
N ASN A 4 22.45 -2.11 3.14
CA ASN A 4 21.16 -2.39 3.78
C ASN A 4 21.09 -1.86 5.21
N PHE A 5 22.19 -1.90 5.96
CA PHE A 5 22.23 -1.31 7.30
C PHE A 5 22.03 0.19 7.27
N LEU A 6 22.69 0.88 6.35
CA LEU A 6 22.54 2.32 6.22
C LEU A 6 21.12 2.70 5.79
N ALA A 7 20.55 1.97 4.84
CA ALA A 7 19.18 2.18 4.40
C ALA A 7 18.18 1.99 5.55
N TYR A 8 18.38 0.95 6.36
CA TYR A 8 17.55 0.66 7.52
C TYR A 8 17.69 1.75 8.58
N ASP A 9 18.91 2.16 8.89
CA ASP A 9 19.17 3.24 9.85
C ASP A 9 18.54 4.57 9.41
N ASN A 10 18.63 4.89 8.13
CA ASN A 10 18.00 6.09 7.57
C ASN A 10 16.48 6.03 7.71
N LEU A 11 15.88 4.87 7.47
CA LEU A 11 14.46 4.68 7.65
C LEU A 11 14.04 4.89 9.11
N LEU A 12 14.74 4.25 10.04
CA LEU A 12 14.46 4.40 11.47
C LEU A 12 14.61 5.85 11.91
N TYR A 13 15.68 6.51 11.50
CA TYR A 13 15.91 7.91 11.83
C TYR A 13 14.76 8.78 11.36
N SER A 14 14.30 8.57 10.14
CA SER A 14 13.19 9.33 9.56
C SER A 14 11.88 9.10 10.30
N LEU A 15 11.62 7.85 10.72
CA LEU A 15 10.42 7.52 11.50
C LEU A 15 10.42 8.21 12.86
N TYR A 16 11.57 8.22 13.56
CA TYR A 16 11.69 8.82 14.87
C TYR A 16 11.74 10.34 14.85
N THR A 17 12.17 10.96 13.75
CA THR A 17 12.31 12.41 13.65
C THR A 17 11.19 13.09 12.88
N ALA A 18 10.21 12.35 12.41
CA ALA A 18 9.07 12.92 11.68
C ALA A 18 8.27 13.87 12.58
N ILE A 19 7.95 15.04 12.06
CA ILE A 19 7.24 16.10 12.78
C ILE A 19 5.74 15.84 12.77
N ASP A 20 5.22 15.42 11.63
CA ASP A 20 3.80 15.16 11.43
C ASP A 20 3.62 14.03 10.40
N PHE A 21 2.37 13.72 10.07
CA PHE A 21 2.07 12.64 9.14
C PHE A 21 2.50 12.98 7.71
N GLU A 22 2.39 14.22 7.29
CA GLU A 22 2.83 14.65 5.96
C GLU A 22 4.34 14.45 5.77
N ASP A 23 5.11 14.83 6.79
CA ASP A 23 6.55 14.61 6.81
C ASP A 23 6.89 13.12 6.82
N LEU A 24 6.17 12.34 7.64
CA LEU A 24 6.37 10.90 7.77
C LEU A 24 6.17 10.16 6.46
N LYS A 25 5.06 10.42 5.76
CA LYS A 25 4.76 9.64 4.55
C LYS A 25 5.76 9.89 3.43
N GLY A 26 6.24 11.11 3.27
CA GLY A 26 7.27 11.43 2.29
C GLY A 26 8.59 10.72 2.59
N LYS A 27 9.04 10.81 3.83
CA LYS A 27 10.28 10.15 4.28
C LYS A 27 10.16 8.64 4.24
N LEU A 28 9.03 8.09 4.68
CA LEU A 28 8.80 6.65 4.70
C LEU A 28 8.92 6.06 3.29
N LEU A 29 8.24 6.63 2.32
CA LEU A 29 8.27 6.10 0.96
C LEU A 29 9.65 6.24 0.33
N CYS A 30 10.34 7.34 0.58
CA CYS A 30 11.67 7.56 0.04
C CYS A 30 12.68 6.53 0.57
N HIS A 31 12.71 6.33 1.89
CA HIS A 31 13.67 5.40 2.50
C HIS A 31 13.29 3.93 2.30
N LEU A 32 11.99 3.66 2.19
CA LEU A 32 11.53 2.30 1.87
C LEU A 32 11.98 1.89 0.48
N GLU A 33 11.99 2.80 -0.47
CA GLU A 33 12.47 2.56 -1.83
C GLU A 33 13.97 2.21 -1.84
N GLU A 34 14.75 2.82 -0.96
CA GLU A 34 16.18 2.49 -0.81
C GLU A 34 16.39 1.08 -0.25
N LEU A 35 15.53 0.69 0.69
CA LEU A 35 15.62 -0.62 1.34
C LEU A 35 15.05 -1.74 0.46
N ILE A 36 13.92 -1.48 -0.16
CA ILE A 36 13.23 -2.42 -1.06
C ILE A 36 12.99 -1.69 -2.38
N PRO A 37 13.88 -1.85 -3.36
CA PRO A 37 13.72 -1.16 -4.65
C PRO A 37 12.39 -1.48 -5.31
N HIS A 38 11.67 -0.44 -5.69
CA HIS A 38 10.37 -0.56 -6.37
C HIS A 38 10.09 0.71 -7.16
N GLN A 39 9.12 0.65 -8.06
CA GLN A 39 8.78 1.78 -8.94
C GLN A 39 7.60 2.60 -8.44
N TYR A 40 6.62 1.94 -7.82
CA TYR A 40 5.38 2.58 -7.38
C TYR A 40 5.08 2.21 -5.95
N SER A 41 4.58 3.17 -5.19
CA SER A 41 4.18 2.95 -3.81
C SER A 41 2.94 3.76 -3.45
N SER A 42 2.16 3.24 -2.51
CA SER A 42 0.96 3.89 -2.01
C SER A 42 0.87 3.70 -0.50
N ILE A 43 0.38 4.72 0.17
CA ILE A 43 -0.04 4.64 1.57
C ILE A 43 -1.55 4.87 1.59
N LEU A 44 -2.27 3.94 2.18
CA LEU A 44 -3.72 4.01 2.33
C LEU A 44 -4.04 4.10 3.81
N LEU A 45 -4.78 5.13 4.19
CA LEU A 45 -5.29 5.28 5.56
C LEU A 45 -6.72 4.80 5.62
N ILE A 46 -6.98 3.86 6.51
CA ILE A 46 -8.31 3.30 6.73
C ILE A 46 -9.07 4.15 7.74
N ASP A 47 -10.31 4.49 7.43
CA ASP A 47 -11.17 5.25 8.35
C ASP A 47 -11.48 4.39 9.58
N PRO A 48 -11.06 4.80 10.79
CA PRO A 48 -11.26 3.99 12.00
C PRO A 48 -12.72 3.79 12.36
N ASN A 49 -13.60 4.72 11.98
CA ASN A 49 -15.03 4.59 12.26
C ASN A 49 -15.67 3.45 11.48
N TYR A 50 -15.20 3.22 10.26
CA TYR A 50 -15.66 2.10 9.43
C TYR A 50 -15.07 0.78 9.88
N SER A 51 -13.79 0.78 10.25
CA SER A 51 -13.12 -0.45 10.68
C SER A 51 -13.73 -1.03 11.97
N ARG A 52 -14.15 -0.18 12.91
CA ARG A 52 -14.76 -0.62 14.17
C ARG A 52 -16.12 -1.29 14.01
N LYS A 53 -16.85 -0.98 12.95
CA LYS A 53 -18.20 -1.49 12.73
C LYS A 53 -18.25 -2.86 12.10
N GLY A 54 -17.11 -3.44 11.78
CA GLY A 54 -17.05 -4.77 11.18
C GLY A 54 -17.60 -4.87 9.75
N GLY A 55 -17.98 -3.74 9.15
CA GLY A 55 -18.44 -3.68 7.77
C GLY A 55 -17.31 -3.52 6.78
N SER A 56 -17.62 -2.97 5.62
CA SER A 56 -16.64 -2.63 4.61
C SER A 56 -15.67 -1.58 5.13
N LEU A 57 -14.39 -1.80 4.92
CA LEU A 57 -13.38 -0.81 5.25
C LEU A 57 -13.42 0.34 4.23
N LYS A 58 -13.15 1.53 4.70
CA LYS A 58 -13.13 2.72 3.84
C LYS A 58 -11.78 3.40 3.93
N VAL A 59 -11.22 3.71 2.76
CA VAL A 59 -10.00 4.51 2.68
C VAL A 59 -10.36 5.97 2.89
N SER A 60 -9.82 6.58 3.94
CA SER A 60 -10.06 7.99 4.24
C SER A 60 -9.12 8.89 3.44
N GLU A 61 -7.93 8.42 3.18
CA GLU A 61 -6.89 9.19 2.52
C GLU A 61 -5.89 8.24 1.88
N PHE A 62 -5.32 8.64 0.75
CA PHE A 62 -4.23 7.89 0.15
C PHE A 62 -3.19 8.82 -0.47
N PHE A 63 -1.96 8.34 -0.50
CA PHE A 63 -0.82 9.06 -1.02
C PHE A 63 0.01 8.12 -1.89
N CYS A 64 0.36 8.56 -3.08
CA CYS A 64 1.11 7.73 -4.04
C CYS A 64 2.40 8.39 -4.48
N LYS A 65 3.41 7.57 -4.72
CA LYS A 65 4.68 7.99 -5.28
C LYS A 65 5.06 7.06 -6.44
N PRO A 66 5.25 7.56 -7.66
CA PRO A 66 4.98 8.93 -8.10
C PRO A 66 3.48 9.26 -8.07
N SER A 67 3.15 10.54 -8.04
CA SER A 67 1.77 11.00 -7.87
C SER A 67 0.82 10.53 -9.00
N GLU A 68 1.31 10.29 -10.18
CA GLU A 68 0.52 9.77 -11.31
C GLU A 68 -0.08 8.40 -11.05
N PHE A 69 0.51 7.62 -10.13
CA PHE A 69 -0.01 6.32 -9.72
C PHE A 69 -1.34 6.46 -8.95
N MET A 70 -1.63 7.64 -8.45
CA MET A 70 -2.89 7.93 -7.77
C MET A 70 -4.11 7.59 -8.65
N GLU A 71 -3.99 7.77 -9.96
CA GLU A 71 -5.05 7.45 -10.90
C GLU A 71 -5.39 5.96 -10.89
N ALA A 72 -4.38 5.09 -10.81
CA ALA A 72 -4.59 3.66 -10.72
C ALA A 72 -5.36 3.29 -9.44
N GLU A 73 -4.96 3.85 -8.32
CA GLU A 73 -5.63 3.60 -7.04
C GLU A 73 -7.06 4.13 -7.02
N LYS A 74 -7.31 5.29 -7.61
CA LYS A 74 -8.66 5.83 -7.75
C LYS A 74 -9.55 4.93 -8.60
N THR A 75 -9.04 4.49 -9.75
CA THR A 75 -9.79 3.59 -10.63
C THR A 75 -10.14 2.29 -9.91
N TYR A 76 -9.20 1.77 -9.14
CA TYR A 76 -9.40 0.56 -8.36
C TYR A 76 -10.56 0.75 -7.36
N MET A 77 -10.52 1.83 -6.58
CA MET A 77 -11.55 2.09 -5.58
C MET A 77 -12.93 2.36 -6.16
N GLU A 78 -12.99 3.07 -7.28
CA GLU A 78 -14.26 3.47 -7.90
C GLU A 78 -14.92 2.35 -8.69
N LYS A 79 -14.14 1.60 -9.45
CA LYS A 79 -14.66 0.55 -10.33
C LYS A 79 -14.74 -0.83 -9.69
N TYR A 80 -13.90 -1.10 -8.70
CA TYR A 80 -13.78 -2.42 -8.11
C TYR A 80 -13.87 -2.39 -6.58
N PRO A 81 -14.97 -1.84 -6.03
CA PRO A 81 -15.10 -1.69 -4.58
C PRO A 81 -15.03 -3.02 -3.82
N GLU A 82 -15.56 -4.10 -4.39
CA GLU A 82 -15.51 -5.40 -3.75
C GLU A 82 -14.08 -5.97 -3.69
N ALA A 83 -13.33 -5.81 -4.79
CA ALA A 83 -11.93 -6.23 -4.84
C ALA A 83 -11.08 -5.41 -3.87
N MET A 84 -11.32 -4.10 -3.83
CA MET A 84 -10.64 -3.22 -2.88
C MET A 84 -10.96 -3.62 -1.44
N ASN A 85 -12.22 -3.92 -1.15
CA ASN A 85 -12.62 -4.35 0.19
C ASN A 85 -11.93 -5.66 0.59
N ARG A 86 -11.80 -6.63 -0.31
CA ARG A 86 -11.05 -7.86 -0.03
C ARG A 86 -9.57 -7.56 0.25
N ARG A 87 -8.97 -6.67 -0.52
CA ARG A 87 -7.59 -6.21 -0.31
C ARG A 87 -7.42 -5.58 1.07
N LEU A 88 -8.35 -4.73 1.46
CA LEU A 88 -8.31 -4.04 2.75
C LEU A 88 -8.58 -4.99 3.92
N ASN A 89 -9.40 -6.02 3.74
CA ASN A 89 -9.66 -7.01 4.79
C ASN A 89 -8.40 -7.79 5.18
N ILE A 90 -7.47 -8.01 4.24
CA ILE A 90 -6.18 -8.62 4.54
C ILE A 90 -5.38 -7.74 5.52
N SER A 91 -5.62 -6.43 5.52
CA SER A 91 -4.90 -5.47 6.35
C SER A 91 -5.46 -5.32 7.77
N ARG A 92 -6.44 -6.15 8.18
CA ARG A 92 -6.98 -6.09 9.55
C ARG A 92 -5.97 -6.51 10.61
N GLU A 93 -4.89 -7.14 10.19
CA GLU A 93 -3.80 -7.52 11.08
C GLU A 93 -2.50 -6.89 10.56
N THR A 94 -1.49 -6.81 11.42
CA THR A 94 -0.16 -6.40 10.98
C THR A 94 0.47 -7.55 10.21
N VAL A 95 0.53 -7.41 8.89
CA VAL A 95 1.02 -8.46 8.00
C VAL A 95 1.84 -7.88 6.86
N SER A 96 2.65 -8.72 6.26
CA SER A 96 3.24 -8.44 4.95
C SER A 96 2.82 -9.53 3.99
N VAL A 97 2.27 -9.14 2.83
CA VAL A 97 1.71 -10.08 1.85
C VAL A 97 2.14 -9.68 0.45
N ARG A 98 2.66 -10.64 -0.30
CA ARG A 98 2.90 -10.47 -1.73
C ARG A 98 1.68 -10.96 -2.50
N GLU A 99 1.23 -10.18 -3.45
CA GLU A 99 0.08 -10.54 -4.28
C GLU A 99 0.31 -11.85 -5.01
N SER A 100 1.54 -12.10 -5.47
CA SER A 100 1.90 -13.34 -6.14
C SER A 100 1.73 -14.59 -5.27
N SER A 101 1.69 -14.43 -3.94
CA SER A 101 1.43 -15.54 -3.03
C SER A 101 -0.06 -15.82 -2.84
N LEU A 102 -0.93 -14.91 -3.25
CA LEU A 102 -2.38 -15.01 -3.08
C LEU A 102 -3.08 -15.62 -4.29
N MET A 103 -2.53 -15.41 -5.48
CA MET A 103 -3.12 -15.97 -6.70
C MET A 103 -2.05 -16.25 -7.75
N PRO A 104 -2.27 -17.22 -8.66
CA PRO A 104 -1.35 -17.49 -9.76
C PRO A 104 -1.21 -16.28 -10.69
N GLU A 105 -0.03 -16.12 -11.26
CA GLU A 105 0.28 -15.01 -12.17
C GLU A 105 -0.71 -14.92 -13.33
N ALA A 106 -1.03 -16.05 -13.96
CA ALA A 106 -1.96 -16.07 -15.08
C ALA A 106 -3.34 -15.54 -14.68
N GLU A 107 -3.84 -15.91 -13.50
CA GLU A 107 -5.12 -15.43 -12.99
C GLU A 107 -5.06 -13.93 -12.71
N ARG A 108 -3.99 -13.47 -12.10
CA ARG A 108 -3.78 -12.04 -11.79
C ARG A 108 -3.74 -11.19 -13.07
N LEU A 109 -2.95 -11.62 -14.06
CA LEU A 109 -2.80 -10.89 -15.32
C LEU A 109 -4.08 -10.84 -16.15
N HIS A 110 -4.97 -11.81 -15.99
CA HIS A 110 -6.25 -11.85 -16.69
C HIS A 110 -7.38 -11.14 -15.92
N SER A 111 -7.13 -10.69 -14.68
CA SER A 111 -8.14 -10.00 -13.91
C SER A 111 -8.42 -8.61 -14.50
N LYS A 112 -9.67 -8.17 -14.38
CA LYS A 112 -10.06 -6.82 -14.84
C LYS A 112 -9.34 -5.74 -14.06
N VAL A 113 -9.10 -5.96 -12.77
CA VAL A 113 -8.34 -5.02 -11.93
C VAL A 113 -6.96 -4.77 -12.53
N TYR A 114 -6.23 -5.85 -12.85
CA TYR A 114 -4.92 -5.70 -13.46
C TYR A 114 -5.01 -4.99 -14.81
N GLN A 115 -5.91 -5.43 -15.68
CA GLN A 115 -6.04 -4.90 -17.04
C GLN A 115 -6.37 -3.41 -17.05
N GLU A 116 -7.22 -2.95 -16.15
CA GLU A 116 -7.71 -1.57 -16.15
C GLU A 116 -6.91 -0.64 -15.23
N CYS A 117 -6.31 -1.18 -14.17
CA CYS A 117 -5.63 -0.34 -13.17
C CYS A 117 -4.11 -0.38 -13.26
N TYR A 118 -3.53 -1.55 -13.46
CA TYR A 118 -2.09 -1.74 -13.27
C TYR A 118 -1.29 -2.01 -14.54
N ARG A 119 -1.92 -2.52 -15.59
CA ARG A 119 -1.22 -2.94 -16.81
C ARG A 119 -0.39 -1.81 -17.43
N ARG A 120 -0.93 -0.61 -17.50
CA ARG A 120 -0.24 0.54 -18.11
C ARG A 120 0.98 1.00 -17.31
N PHE A 121 1.10 0.58 -16.07
CA PHE A 121 2.25 0.87 -15.19
C PHE A 121 3.24 -0.28 -15.14
N ASP A 122 3.01 -1.36 -15.90
CA ASP A 122 3.87 -2.56 -15.91
C ASP A 122 4.10 -3.15 -14.52
N ILE A 123 3.05 -3.24 -13.72
CA ILE A 123 3.16 -3.78 -12.37
C ILE A 123 3.03 -5.29 -12.42
N TYR A 124 4.11 -6.00 -12.12
CA TYR A 124 4.13 -7.46 -12.11
C TYR A 124 3.74 -8.07 -10.77
N ASP A 125 4.06 -7.41 -9.69
CA ASP A 125 3.78 -7.90 -8.35
C ASP A 125 3.65 -6.74 -7.40
N THR A 126 2.95 -6.96 -6.30
CA THR A 126 2.80 -5.96 -5.24
C THR A 126 3.14 -6.57 -3.90
N LEU A 127 3.72 -5.76 -3.02
CA LEU A 127 3.94 -6.10 -1.63
C LEU A 127 3.06 -5.18 -0.80
N GLN A 128 2.17 -5.77 -0.03
CA GLN A 128 1.30 -5.03 0.88
C GLN A 128 1.84 -5.17 2.31
N LEU A 129 2.14 -4.05 2.93
CA LEU A 129 2.53 -3.98 4.33
C LEU A 129 1.38 -3.32 5.08
N SER A 130 0.83 -4.02 6.06
CA SER A 130 -0.34 -3.55 6.80
C SER A 130 -0.01 -3.41 8.27
N ILE A 131 -0.41 -2.30 8.85
CA ILE A 131 -0.22 -2.03 10.27
C ILE A 131 -1.58 -1.79 10.90
N ALA A 132 -1.94 -2.68 11.82
CA ALA A 132 -3.14 -2.57 12.62
C ALA A 132 -2.78 -1.97 13.98
N SER A 133 -3.60 -1.04 14.45
CA SER A 133 -3.34 -0.33 15.70
C SER A 133 -4.42 -0.70 16.75
N GLY A 134 -4.03 -1.49 17.72
CA GLY A 134 -4.90 -1.82 18.87
C GLY A 134 -6.24 -2.42 18.47
N ASP A 135 -7.30 -1.98 19.13
CA ASP A 135 -8.66 -2.49 18.94
C ASP A 135 -9.42 -1.79 17.79
N ASP A 136 -8.74 -0.95 17.02
CA ASP A 136 -9.36 -0.15 15.97
C ASP A 136 -9.66 -0.93 14.70
N LEU A 137 -9.19 -2.17 14.62
CA LEU A 137 -9.41 -3.03 13.47
C LEU A 137 -10.03 -4.37 13.84
#